data_45a0dfa2ba847dbf1c3c873aaf653542
#
_entry.id   45a0dfa2ba847dbf1c3c873aaf653542
#
_cell.length_a   1.000
_cell.length_b   1.000
_cell.length_c   1.000
_cell.angle_alpha   90.00
_cell.angle_beta   90.00
_cell.angle_gamma   90.00
#
_symmetry.space_group_name_H-M   'P 1'
#
loop_
_entity.id
_entity.type
_entity.pdbx_description
1 polymer ?
#
loop_
_entity_poly.entity_id
_entity_poly.type
_entity_poly.pdbx_seq_one_letter_code
_entity_poly.pdbx_strand_id
1 'polypeptide(L)'
;MTLLVDFLCRFCFGLAFGLCMTPATLVPSGFFRVNTLVLLGLTTFAALLSSTLGLFANTWLLAAAAIVSWIGSVLWYADRRWPGLFCCGVAATLCAAATALTGELAVAQVGLRMLSGCLIGFTVNAMLLGHWYLNAPGMRVDV
;
A
#
# COMPACT_ATOMS: atom_id res chain seq x y z
N MET A 1 -4.94 -2.42 -20.90
CA MET A 1 -5.70 -2.32 -19.62
C MET A 1 -5.19 -3.28 -18.55
N THR A 2 -4.91 -4.56 -18.85
CA THR A 2 -4.33 -5.53 -17.90
C THR A 2 -2.98 -5.10 -17.33
N LEU A 3 -2.11 -4.46 -18.13
CA LEU A 3 -0.83 -3.90 -17.67
C LEU A 3 -1.01 -2.82 -16.59
N LEU A 4 -2.07 -2.02 -16.67
CA LEU A 4 -2.35 -0.99 -15.67
C LEU A 4 -2.80 -1.63 -14.35
N VAL A 5 -3.64 -2.66 -14.41
CA VAL A 5 -4.03 -3.41 -13.19
C VAL A 5 -2.81 -4.05 -12.54
N ASP A 6 -1.96 -4.72 -13.32
CA ASP A 6 -0.74 -5.33 -12.83
C ASP A 6 0.21 -4.29 -12.18
N PHE A 7 0.38 -3.13 -12.80
CA PHE A 7 1.14 -2.03 -12.21
C PHE A 7 0.54 -1.54 -10.89
N LEU A 8 -0.78 -1.31 -10.86
CA LEU A 8 -1.47 -0.85 -9.65
C LEU A 8 -1.37 -1.86 -8.52
N CYS A 9 -1.54 -3.16 -8.80
CA CYS A 9 -1.39 -4.22 -7.79
C CYS A 9 0.01 -4.20 -7.18
N ARG A 10 1.07 -4.14 -8.02
CA ARG A 10 2.47 -4.06 -7.56
C ARG A 10 2.73 -2.79 -6.75
N PHE A 11 2.22 -1.66 -7.20
CA PHE A 11 2.39 -0.39 -6.52
C PHE A 11 1.70 -0.38 -5.16
N CYS A 12 0.43 -0.82 -5.09
CA CYS A 12 -0.31 -0.93 -3.83
C CYS A 12 0.38 -1.88 -2.84
N PHE A 13 0.87 -3.04 -3.34
CA PHE A 13 1.66 -3.96 -2.53
C PHE A 13 2.89 -3.29 -1.95
N GLY A 14 3.72 -2.67 -2.80
CA GLY A 14 4.96 -2.04 -2.37
C GLY A 14 4.75 -0.87 -1.41
N LEU A 15 3.71 -0.05 -1.65
CA LEU A 15 3.35 1.05 -0.75
C LEU A 15 2.89 0.53 0.62
N ALA A 16 1.98 -0.44 0.66
CA ALA A 16 1.50 -1.03 1.90
C ALA A 16 2.62 -1.72 2.68
N PHE A 17 3.50 -2.46 1.99
CA PHE A 17 4.66 -3.11 2.59
C PHE A 17 5.67 -2.08 3.11
N GLY A 18 5.92 -1.01 2.37
CA GLY A 18 6.76 0.11 2.79
C GLY A 18 6.26 0.78 4.08
N LEU A 19 4.94 0.94 4.23
CA LEU A 19 4.34 1.44 5.47
C LEU A 19 4.59 0.49 6.65
N CYS A 20 4.54 -0.83 6.43
CA CYS A 20 4.86 -1.80 7.49
C CYS A 20 6.33 -1.72 7.94
N MET A 21 7.26 -1.40 7.03
CA MET A 21 8.68 -1.27 7.33
C MET A 21 9.02 0.09 7.96
N THR A 22 8.12 1.07 7.85
CA THR A 22 8.34 2.41 8.43
C THR A 22 8.17 2.38 9.95
N PRO A 23 9.15 2.85 10.74
CA PRO A 23 9.08 2.78 12.20
C PRO A 23 8.00 3.74 12.74
N ALA A 24 6.87 3.17 13.16
CA ALA A 24 5.73 3.93 13.68
C ALA A 24 6.00 4.68 15.00
N THR A 25 7.12 4.42 15.65
CA THR A 25 7.55 5.15 16.84
C THR A 25 8.22 6.49 16.52
N LEU A 26 8.85 6.58 15.34
CA LEU A 26 9.61 7.75 14.91
C LEU A 26 8.80 8.65 13.96
N VAL A 27 7.78 8.10 13.29
CA VAL A 27 6.99 8.80 12.29
C VAL A 27 5.59 9.11 12.84
N PRO A 28 5.09 10.35 12.65
CA PRO A 28 3.75 10.73 13.12
C PRO A 28 2.63 9.89 12.50
N SER A 29 1.59 9.61 13.29
CA SER A 29 0.39 8.87 12.84
C SER A 29 -0.30 9.52 11.63
N GLY A 30 -0.20 10.83 11.48
CA GLY A 30 -0.71 11.58 10.34
C GLY A 30 -0.12 11.13 9.00
N PHE A 31 1.17 10.79 8.97
CA PHE A 31 1.83 10.24 7.78
C PHE A 31 1.18 8.92 7.34
N PHE A 32 1.02 7.98 8.27
CA PHE A 32 0.40 6.69 7.98
C PHE A 32 -1.06 6.84 7.56
N ARG A 33 -1.81 7.74 8.22
CA ARG A 33 -3.20 8.03 7.88
C ARG A 33 -3.34 8.49 6.43
N VAL A 34 -2.54 9.48 6.01
CA VAL A 34 -2.61 9.99 4.63
C VAL A 34 -2.25 8.90 3.63
N ASN A 35 -1.20 8.13 3.89
CA ASN A 35 -0.77 7.05 2.99
C ASN A 35 -1.76 5.89 2.93
N THR A 36 -2.45 5.55 4.03
CA THR A 36 -3.54 4.55 4.01
C THR A 36 -4.77 5.06 3.25
N LEU A 37 -5.06 6.37 3.25
CA LEU A 37 -6.10 6.96 2.40
C LEU A 37 -5.70 6.94 0.90
N VAL A 38 -4.43 7.18 0.59
CA VAL A 38 -3.92 7.01 -0.78
C VAL A 38 -4.05 5.55 -1.21
N LEU A 39 -3.68 4.62 -0.34
CA LEU A 39 -3.81 3.18 -0.60
C LEU A 39 -5.28 2.77 -0.80
N LEU A 40 -6.21 3.31 -0.01
CA LEU A 40 -7.66 3.15 -0.20
C LEU A 40 -8.08 3.58 -1.61
N GLY A 41 -7.68 4.78 -2.04
CA GLY A 41 -8.03 5.29 -3.38
C GLY A 41 -7.47 4.42 -4.50
N LEU A 42 -6.20 4.03 -4.40
CA LEU A 42 -5.53 3.21 -5.41
C LEU A 42 -6.13 1.79 -5.48
N THR A 43 -6.39 1.14 -4.35
CA THR A 43 -6.97 -0.21 -4.32
C THR A 43 -8.43 -0.20 -4.80
N THR A 44 -9.20 0.83 -4.48
CA THR A 44 -10.57 1.02 -5.00
C THR A 44 -10.54 1.20 -6.52
N PHE A 45 -9.66 2.05 -7.04
CA PHE A 45 -9.52 2.27 -8.48
C PHE A 45 -9.10 0.98 -9.19
N ALA A 46 -8.12 0.26 -8.64
CA ALA A 46 -7.66 -1.02 -9.18
C ALA A 46 -8.76 -2.09 -9.15
N ALA A 47 -9.59 -2.13 -8.09
CA ALA A 47 -10.73 -3.04 -7.98
C ALA A 47 -11.78 -2.77 -9.07
N LEU A 48 -12.15 -1.49 -9.26
CA LEU A 48 -13.09 -1.08 -10.31
C LEU A 48 -12.56 -1.45 -11.71
N LEU A 49 -11.29 -1.17 -11.97
CA LEU A 49 -10.67 -1.51 -13.25
C LEU A 49 -10.60 -3.03 -13.46
N SER A 50 -10.28 -3.81 -12.43
CA SER A 50 -10.28 -5.27 -12.47
C SER A 50 -11.68 -5.83 -12.75
N SER A 51 -12.71 -5.23 -12.17
CA SER A 51 -14.11 -5.60 -12.39
C SER A 51 -14.54 -5.38 -13.84
N THR A 52 -14.16 -4.27 -14.47
CA THR A 52 -14.46 -4.01 -15.89
C THR A 52 -13.74 -4.97 -16.85
N LEU A 53 -12.64 -5.57 -16.41
CA LEU A 53 -11.87 -6.57 -17.18
C LEU A 53 -12.27 -8.01 -16.90
N GLY A 54 -13.27 -8.24 -16.04
CA GLY A 54 -13.71 -9.59 -15.65
C GLY A 54 -12.74 -10.35 -14.75
N LEU A 55 -11.79 -9.67 -14.12
CA LEU A 55 -10.80 -10.24 -13.19
C LEU A 55 -11.39 -10.38 -11.79
N PHE A 56 -12.39 -11.25 -11.63
CA PHE A 56 -13.19 -11.33 -10.39
C PHE A 56 -12.36 -11.58 -9.13
N ALA A 57 -11.37 -12.48 -9.18
CA ALA A 57 -10.53 -12.77 -8.02
C ALA A 57 -9.75 -11.52 -7.55
N ASN A 58 -9.15 -10.78 -8.49
CA ASN A 58 -8.44 -9.55 -8.20
C ASN A 58 -9.38 -8.47 -7.67
N THR A 59 -10.58 -8.37 -8.23
CA THR A 59 -11.61 -7.41 -7.79
C THR A 59 -11.91 -7.59 -6.31
N TRP A 60 -12.17 -8.82 -5.86
CA TRP A 60 -12.46 -9.09 -4.45
C TRP A 60 -11.28 -8.84 -3.52
N LEU A 61 -10.07 -9.26 -3.92
CA LEU A 61 -8.86 -9.01 -3.13
C LEU A 61 -8.58 -7.52 -2.96
N LEU A 62 -8.71 -6.74 -4.04
CA LEU A 62 -8.47 -5.30 -4.01
C LEU A 62 -9.59 -4.55 -3.27
N ALA A 63 -10.84 -4.99 -3.38
CA ALA A 63 -11.95 -4.44 -2.61
C ALA A 63 -11.76 -4.70 -1.10
N ALA A 64 -11.32 -5.90 -0.73
CA ALA A 64 -10.97 -6.21 0.65
C ALA A 64 -9.80 -5.35 1.14
N ALA A 65 -8.76 -5.17 0.32
CA ALA A 65 -7.63 -4.28 0.64
C ALA A 65 -8.08 -2.83 0.83
N ALA A 66 -9.04 -2.35 0.04
CA ALA A 66 -9.63 -1.01 0.20
C ALA A 66 -10.35 -0.87 1.53
N ILE A 67 -11.19 -1.84 1.92
CA ILE A 67 -11.88 -1.85 3.21
C ILE A 67 -10.87 -1.83 4.37
N VAL A 68 -9.83 -2.68 4.30
CA VAL A 68 -8.79 -2.74 5.32
C VAL A 68 -8.00 -1.44 5.40
N SER A 69 -7.71 -0.81 4.27
CA SER A 69 -7.03 0.50 4.22
C SER A 69 -7.89 1.61 4.82
N TRP A 70 -9.20 1.57 4.62
CA TRP A 70 -10.14 2.48 5.26
C TRP A 70 -10.12 2.30 6.79
N ILE A 71 -10.25 1.06 7.28
CA ILE A 71 -10.17 0.74 8.71
C ILE A 71 -8.82 1.22 9.27
N GLY A 72 -7.72 0.94 8.57
CA GLY A 72 -6.38 1.40 8.92
C GLY A 72 -6.31 2.91 9.07
N SER A 73 -6.90 3.67 8.16
CA SER A 73 -6.90 5.15 8.23
C SER A 73 -7.65 5.67 9.46
N VAL A 74 -8.74 5.03 9.85
CA VAL A 74 -9.51 5.35 11.06
C VAL A 74 -8.71 5.02 12.33
N LEU A 75 -8.02 3.89 12.35
CA LEU A 75 -7.16 3.48 13.47
C LEU A 75 -5.98 4.44 13.66
N TRP A 76 -5.35 4.89 12.57
CA TRP A 76 -4.30 5.91 12.61
C TRP A 76 -4.82 7.29 13.05
N TYR A 77 -6.06 7.62 12.71
CA TYR A 77 -6.70 8.83 13.23
C TYR A 77 -6.89 8.77 14.75
N ALA A 78 -7.20 7.58 15.27
CA ALA A 78 -7.34 7.32 16.71
C ALA A 78 -6.00 7.04 17.42
N ASP A 79 -4.86 7.28 16.75
CA ASP A 79 -3.47 7.00 17.21
C ASP A 79 -3.24 5.55 17.70
N ARG A 80 -4.00 4.61 17.16
CA ARG A 80 -3.89 3.17 17.46
C ARG A 80 -2.83 2.52 16.57
N ARG A 81 -1.55 2.64 16.94
CA ARG A 81 -0.39 2.27 16.11
C ARG A 81 -0.35 0.78 15.75
N TRP A 82 -0.45 -0.11 16.72
CA TRP A 82 -0.37 -1.56 16.47
C TRP A 82 -1.49 -2.09 15.57
N PRO A 83 -2.78 -1.80 15.84
CA PRO A 83 -3.84 -2.18 14.90
C PRO A 83 -3.71 -1.52 13.53
N GLY A 84 -3.22 -0.28 13.48
CA GLY A 84 -2.95 0.41 12.21
C GLY A 84 -1.88 -0.29 11.37
N LEU A 85 -0.75 -0.69 11.98
CA LEU A 85 0.28 -1.49 11.32
C LEU A 85 -0.24 -2.86 10.88
N PHE A 86 -1.05 -3.51 11.70
CA PHE A 86 -1.69 -4.79 11.33
C PHE A 86 -2.54 -4.63 10.07
N CYS A 87 -3.34 -3.57 9.97
CA CYS A 87 -4.10 -3.27 8.75
C CYS A 87 -3.20 -3.05 7.54
N CYS A 88 -2.06 -2.35 7.69
CA CYS A 88 -1.08 -2.20 6.61
C CYS A 88 -0.54 -3.56 6.16
N GLY A 89 -0.23 -4.46 7.10
CA GLY A 89 0.22 -5.83 6.81
C GLY A 89 -0.83 -6.66 6.05
N VAL A 90 -2.08 -6.61 6.50
CA VAL A 90 -3.20 -7.30 5.82
C VAL A 90 -3.41 -6.72 4.42
N ALA A 91 -3.39 -5.40 4.25
CA ALA A 91 -3.49 -4.77 2.94
C ALA A 91 -2.34 -5.18 2.01
N ALA A 92 -1.09 -5.25 2.54
CA ALA A 92 0.06 -5.71 1.79
C ALA A 92 -0.11 -7.17 1.31
N THR A 93 -0.57 -8.07 2.17
CA THR A 93 -0.80 -9.48 1.80
C THR A 93 -1.90 -9.64 0.74
N LEU A 94 -2.99 -8.87 0.85
CA LEU A 94 -4.06 -8.88 -0.14
C LEU A 94 -3.58 -8.35 -1.50
N CYS A 95 -2.83 -7.25 -1.51
CA CYS A 95 -2.24 -6.70 -2.74
C CYS A 95 -1.17 -7.63 -3.33
N ALA A 96 -0.39 -8.34 -2.49
CA ALA A 96 0.55 -9.36 -2.94
C ALA A 96 -0.17 -10.52 -3.64
N ALA A 97 -1.25 -11.02 -3.03
CA ALA A 97 -2.08 -12.06 -3.65
C ALA A 97 -2.68 -11.60 -4.99
N ALA A 98 -3.21 -10.36 -5.06
CA ALA A 98 -3.70 -9.77 -6.30
C ALA A 98 -2.58 -9.69 -7.36
N THR A 99 -1.36 -9.29 -6.98
CA THR A 99 -0.20 -9.22 -7.87
C THR A 99 0.18 -10.61 -8.41
N ALA A 100 0.10 -11.65 -7.57
CA ALA A 100 0.39 -13.03 -7.99
C ALA A 100 -0.63 -13.55 -9.03
N LEU A 101 -1.89 -13.12 -8.92
CA LEU A 101 -2.98 -13.56 -9.82
C LEU A 101 -3.06 -12.81 -11.15
N THR A 102 -2.38 -11.66 -11.30
CA THR A 102 -2.45 -10.82 -12.52
C THR A 102 -1.66 -11.34 -13.72
N GLY A 103 -0.98 -12.49 -13.64
CA GLY A 103 -0.18 -12.98 -14.75
C GLY A 103 0.13 -14.46 -14.67
N GLU A 104 1.12 -14.90 -15.44
CA GLU A 104 1.59 -16.27 -15.37
C GLU A 104 2.13 -16.62 -14.00
N LEU A 105 1.74 -17.77 -13.47
CA LEU A 105 2.10 -18.27 -12.14
C LEU A 105 3.53 -18.83 -12.05
N ALA A 106 4.40 -18.50 -13.01
CA ALA A 106 5.81 -18.87 -12.90
C ALA A 106 6.44 -18.17 -11.69
N VAL A 107 6.98 -18.94 -10.75
CA VAL A 107 7.52 -18.44 -9.45
C VAL A 107 8.52 -17.31 -9.67
N ALA A 108 9.40 -17.43 -10.68
CA ALA A 108 10.38 -16.40 -11.00
C ALA A 108 9.72 -15.06 -11.41
N GLN A 109 8.63 -15.11 -12.19
CA GLN A 109 7.92 -13.90 -12.62
C GLN A 109 7.16 -13.25 -11.46
N VAL A 110 6.52 -14.04 -10.60
CA VAL A 110 5.89 -13.53 -9.38
C VAL A 110 6.93 -12.85 -8.49
N GLY A 111 8.09 -13.47 -8.29
CA GLY A 111 9.20 -12.90 -7.52
C GLY A 111 9.68 -11.56 -8.09
N LEU A 112 9.88 -11.45 -9.40
CA LEU A 112 10.26 -10.19 -10.06
C LEU A 112 9.20 -9.10 -9.91
N ARG A 113 7.92 -9.45 -9.98
CA ARG A 113 6.81 -8.50 -9.76
C ARG A 113 6.78 -7.99 -8.33
N MET A 114 6.94 -8.87 -7.35
CA MET A 114 7.02 -8.49 -5.93
C MET A 114 8.22 -7.57 -5.69
N LEU A 115 9.40 -7.93 -6.21
CA LEU A 115 10.60 -7.12 -6.09
C LEU A 115 10.43 -5.74 -6.72
N SER A 116 9.89 -5.67 -7.94
CA SER A 116 9.61 -4.38 -8.59
C SER A 116 8.60 -3.55 -7.80
N GLY A 117 7.57 -4.18 -7.24
CA GLY A 117 6.59 -3.53 -6.36
C GLY A 117 7.25 -2.94 -5.12
N CYS A 118 8.12 -3.72 -4.44
CA CYS A 118 8.89 -3.25 -3.29
C CYS A 118 9.77 -2.05 -3.65
N LEU A 119 10.50 -2.11 -4.76
CA LEU A 119 11.37 -1.01 -5.19
C LEU A 119 10.59 0.28 -5.44
N ILE A 120 9.49 0.20 -6.20
CA ILE A 120 8.63 1.34 -6.48
C ILE A 120 8.02 1.87 -5.18
N GLY A 121 7.43 0.99 -4.37
CA GLY A 121 6.75 1.36 -3.14
C GLY A 121 7.70 1.98 -2.11
N PHE A 122 8.88 1.42 -1.91
CA PHE A 122 9.88 2.00 -1.01
C PHE A 122 10.40 3.35 -1.48
N THR A 123 10.63 3.50 -2.79
CA THR A 123 11.07 4.79 -3.36
C THR A 123 10.01 5.87 -3.13
N VAL A 124 8.75 5.57 -3.41
CA VAL A 124 7.64 6.51 -3.18
C VAL A 124 7.46 6.80 -1.70
N ASN A 125 7.51 5.77 -0.84
CA ASN A 125 7.37 5.94 0.61
C ASN A 125 8.51 6.80 1.19
N ALA A 126 9.75 6.59 0.76
CA ALA A 126 10.91 7.40 1.17
C ALA A 126 10.76 8.85 0.70
N MET A 127 10.31 9.08 -0.53
CA MET A 127 10.05 10.42 -1.07
C MET A 127 8.95 11.14 -0.27
N LEU A 128 7.84 10.45 0.00
CA LEU A 128 6.73 11.01 0.78
C LEU A 128 7.16 11.31 2.22
N LEU A 129 7.96 10.45 2.82
CA LEU A 129 8.50 10.65 4.17
C LEU A 129 9.44 11.86 4.20
N GLY A 130 10.35 11.99 3.23
CA GLY A 130 11.21 13.15 3.10
C GLY A 130 10.41 14.45 2.93
N HIS A 131 9.39 14.44 2.07
CA HIS A 131 8.50 15.58 1.89
C HIS A 131 7.74 15.92 3.17
N TRP A 132 7.28 14.93 3.92
CA TRP A 132 6.62 15.12 5.21
C TRP A 132 7.53 15.81 6.22
N TYR A 133 8.78 15.36 6.36
CA TYR A 133 9.76 15.97 7.27
C TYR A 133 10.10 17.42 6.89
N LEU A 134 10.21 17.72 5.61
CA LEU A 134 10.50 19.08 5.13
C LEU A 134 9.35 20.06 5.40
N ASN A 135 8.11 19.60 5.42
CA ASN A 135 6.93 20.44 5.57
C ASN A 135 6.33 20.42 6.99
N ALA A 136 6.83 19.58 7.90
CA ALA A 136 6.35 19.54 9.27
C ALA A 136 6.98 20.67 10.11
N PRO A 137 6.23 21.70 10.50
CA PRO A 137 6.76 22.81 11.30
C PRO A 137 7.17 22.29 12.68
N GLY A 138 8.45 22.43 13.02
CA GLY A 138 8.96 22.14 14.37
C GLY A 138 9.63 20.79 14.58
N MET A 139 9.78 19.95 13.57
CA MET A 139 10.68 18.80 13.68
C MET A 139 12.13 19.28 13.60
N ARG A 140 12.76 19.48 14.76
CA ARG A 140 14.22 19.59 14.85
C ARG A 140 14.79 18.19 14.61
N VAL A 141 15.57 18.03 13.57
CA VAL A 141 16.51 16.92 13.45
C VAL A 141 17.63 17.26 14.45
N ASP A 142 17.55 16.72 15.65
CA ASP A 142 18.71 16.74 16.56
C ASP A 142 19.75 15.81 15.94
N VAL A 143 20.75 16.41 15.31
CA VAL A 143 21.93 15.75 14.76
C VAL A 143 22.91 15.50 15.90
#